data_9803c60830dde7548efe725247f8ad43
#
_entry.id   9803c60830dde7548efe725247f8ad43
#
_cell.length_a   1.000
_cell.length_b   1.000
_cell.length_c   1.000
_cell.angle_alpha   90.00
_cell.angle_beta   90.00
_cell.angle_gamma   90.00
#
_symmetry.space_group_name_H-M   'P 1'
#
loop_
_entity.id
_entity.type
_entity.pdbx_description
1 polymer ?
#
loop_
_entity_poly.entity_id
_entity_poly.type
_entity_poly.pdbx_seq_one_letter_code
_entity_poly.pdbx_strand_id
1 'polypeptide(L)'
;MMKISFFSRIKKFAADARKKSKGITLGEFTRSYADERHKEGEKMYEGRCGSILSMLKHLEESGISNIPLKKVYVETVKQFIDYLRSAHDLHKNMKVPGKLSDSTIHLKVNILKSVLREAVRQGLLDQNPFDRLPLSYRVKAQYKERTALTQEELIKLSETPCNTPELKEAFLLSCITGLRKSDILSLSIHDIEKRDDTYYIYKKMKKTQRWLRLPLPEEAHHILSKLHAKNGNTPYFFAHLSPHHLGEHLEVWLEDCHIPDKHITFHSGRHTCATLLLTQGTDLYTIMRYLGHQNINTTQRYAHITDQQLCIATHQISNQLRNIAC
;
A
#
# COMPACT_ATOMS: atom_id res chain seq x y z
N MET A 1 27.78 4.85 -19.42
CA MET A 1 28.25 6.24 -19.30
C MET A 1 27.31 7.22 -18.56
N MET A 2 26.23 6.76 -17.86
CA MET A 2 25.24 7.66 -17.17
C MET A 2 25.42 7.82 -15.66
N LYS A 3 26.33 7.12 -14.99
CA LYS A 3 26.54 7.22 -13.53
C LYS A 3 27.38 8.42 -13.07
N ILE A 4 28.11 9.07 -13.96
CA ILE A 4 29.01 10.19 -13.63
C ILE A 4 28.27 11.52 -13.49
N SER A 5 27.11 11.70 -14.15
CA SER A 5 26.31 12.94 -14.09
C SER A 5 25.63 13.18 -12.74
N PHE A 6 25.27 12.12 -12.00
CA PHE A 6 24.55 12.21 -10.73
C PHE A 6 25.43 12.77 -9.60
N PHE A 7 26.61 12.19 -9.39
CA PHE A 7 27.55 12.66 -8.36
C PHE A 7 28.09 14.06 -8.61
N SER A 8 28.23 14.48 -9.87
CA SER A 8 28.69 15.83 -10.20
C SER A 8 27.64 16.90 -9.90
N ARG A 9 26.33 16.60 -10.11
CA ARG A 9 25.22 17.52 -9.78
C ARG A 9 25.01 17.65 -8.29
N ILE A 10 25.12 16.56 -7.52
CA ILE A 10 25.06 16.58 -6.04
C ILE A 10 26.20 17.43 -5.47
N LYS A 11 27.42 17.25 -5.98
CA LYS A 11 28.56 18.08 -5.57
C LYS A 11 28.38 19.56 -5.93
N LYS A 12 27.77 19.86 -7.06
CA LYS A 12 27.46 21.24 -7.47
C LYS A 12 26.40 21.89 -6.56
N PHE A 13 25.32 21.16 -6.23
CA PHE A 13 24.29 21.65 -5.31
C PHE A 13 24.83 21.84 -3.88
N ALA A 14 25.63 20.90 -3.38
CA ALA A 14 26.31 21.03 -2.08
C ALA A 14 27.34 22.16 -2.07
N ALA A 15 28.03 22.43 -3.18
CA ALA A 15 28.95 23.54 -3.33
C ALA A 15 28.24 24.90 -3.42
N ASP A 16 27.11 24.96 -4.14
CA ASP A 16 26.28 26.17 -4.23
C ASP A 16 25.54 26.46 -2.91
N ALA A 17 25.12 25.42 -2.16
CA ALA A 17 24.57 25.55 -0.81
C ALA A 17 25.61 26.06 0.20
N ARG A 18 26.88 25.68 0.05
CA ARG A 18 27.99 26.23 0.87
C ARG A 18 28.32 27.69 0.54
N LYS A 19 28.08 28.14 -0.68
CA LYS A 19 28.32 29.54 -1.13
C LYS A 19 27.22 30.52 -0.73
N LYS A 20 25.96 30.07 -0.49
CA LYS A 20 24.93 30.94 0.05
C LYS A 20 25.11 31.09 1.55
N SER A 21 25.55 32.27 2.01
CA SER A 21 25.77 32.64 3.42
C SER A 21 24.49 32.61 4.29
N LYS A 22 23.30 32.47 3.72
CA LYS A 22 22.04 32.13 4.37
C LYS A 22 21.77 30.65 4.08
N GLY A 23 22.03 29.78 5.07
CA GLY A 23 21.89 28.34 4.90
C GLY A 23 20.49 27.93 4.45
N ILE A 24 20.42 26.89 3.59
CA ILE A 24 19.17 26.28 3.12
C ILE A 24 18.24 25.95 4.29
N THR A 25 16.94 26.25 4.13
CA THR A 25 15.93 25.92 5.14
C THR A 25 15.48 24.47 5.02
N LEU A 26 14.85 23.96 6.09
CA LEU A 26 14.28 22.61 6.10
C LEU A 26 13.23 22.43 4.98
N GLY A 27 12.38 23.44 4.74
CA GLY A 27 11.37 23.40 3.69
C GLY A 27 11.98 23.35 2.28
N GLU A 28 12.98 24.21 2.00
CA GLU A 28 13.68 24.23 0.72
C GLU A 28 14.39 22.89 0.44
N PHE A 29 15.06 22.34 1.45
CA PHE A 29 15.72 21.04 1.33
C PHE A 29 14.70 19.89 1.10
N THR A 30 13.58 19.91 1.83
CA THR A 30 12.51 18.90 1.66
C THR A 30 11.91 18.94 0.26
N ARG A 31 11.72 20.14 -0.30
CA ARG A 31 11.21 20.33 -1.67
C ARG A 31 12.21 19.81 -2.69
N SER A 32 13.49 20.17 -2.56
CA SER A 32 14.56 19.65 -3.43
C SER A 32 14.65 18.13 -3.38
N TYR A 33 14.53 17.54 -2.19
CA TYR A 33 14.50 16.09 -2.00
C TYR A 33 13.31 15.42 -2.71
N ALA A 34 12.14 16.05 -2.71
CA ALA A 34 10.97 15.55 -3.44
C ALA A 34 11.20 15.63 -4.96
N ASP A 35 11.74 16.75 -5.46
CA ASP A 35 12.00 17.00 -6.89
C ASP A 35 13.07 16.03 -7.45
N GLU A 36 14.13 15.76 -6.69
CA GLU A 36 15.15 14.79 -7.08
C GLU A 36 14.56 13.39 -7.24
N ARG A 37 13.72 12.97 -6.29
CA ARG A 37 13.06 11.68 -6.36
C ARG A 37 12.02 11.57 -7.46
N HIS A 38 11.41 12.68 -7.87
CA HIS A 38 10.53 12.70 -9.03
C HIS A 38 11.31 12.49 -10.34
N LYS A 39 12.55 12.99 -10.42
CA LYS A 39 13.42 12.84 -11.60
C LYS A 39 14.08 11.46 -11.72
N GLU A 40 14.32 10.78 -10.58
CA GLU A 40 14.99 9.47 -10.55
C GLU A 40 14.09 8.29 -10.95
N GLY A 41 12.80 8.46 -10.93
CA GLY A 41 11.89 7.33 -11.12
C GLY A 41 10.60 7.68 -11.80
N GLU A 42 10.53 7.37 -13.07
CA GLU A 42 9.28 7.22 -13.78
C GLU A 42 8.22 6.52 -12.92
N LYS A 43 7.00 7.00 -12.88
CA LYS A 43 5.75 6.41 -12.30
C LYS A 43 5.79 5.74 -10.91
N MET A 44 6.86 5.04 -10.52
CA MET A 44 6.93 4.32 -9.23
C MET A 44 7.09 5.27 -8.03
N TYR A 45 7.53 6.50 -8.24
CA TYR A 45 7.78 7.50 -7.20
C TYR A 45 6.73 8.60 -7.08
N GLU A 46 5.75 8.68 -7.98
CA GLU A 46 4.69 9.70 -7.91
C GLU A 46 3.96 9.68 -6.54
N GLY A 47 3.61 8.49 -6.04
CA GLY A 47 2.98 8.36 -4.72
C GLY A 47 3.88 8.74 -3.54
N ARG A 48 5.21 8.53 -3.65
CA ARG A 48 6.17 8.96 -2.62
C ARG A 48 6.40 10.45 -2.67
N CYS A 49 6.53 11.03 -3.84
CA CYS A 49 6.64 12.47 -4.02
C CYS A 49 5.42 13.19 -3.45
N GLY A 50 4.20 12.72 -3.77
CA GLY A 50 2.96 13.24 -3.17
C GLY A 50 2.94 13.16 -1.64
N SER A 51 3.44 12.07 -1.07
CA SER A 51 3.54 11.91 0.40
C SER A 51 4.55 12.90 1.02
N ILE A 52 5.70 13.15 0.36
CA ILE A 52 6.70 14.13 0.81
C ILE A 52 6.11 15.55 0.73
N LEU A 53 5.44 15.89 -0.37
CA LEU A 53 4.80 17.19 -0.54
C LEU A 53 3.64 17.40 0.46
N SER A 54 2.88 16.35 0.76
CA SER A 54 1.87 16.40 1.82
C SER A 54 2.49 16.63 3.20
N MET A 55 3.63 16.04 3.50
CA MET A 55 4.37 16.30 4.75
C MET A 55 4.94 17.72 4.76
N LEU A 56 5.46 18.22 3.62
CA LEU A 56 5.98 19.56 3.48
C LEU A 56 4.91 20.65 3.79
N LYS A 57 3.67 20.45 3.34
CA LYS A 57 2.56 21.37 3.70
C LYS A 57 2.40 21.49 5.21
N HIS A 58 2.47 20.40 5.95
CA HIS A 58 2.41 20.45 7.42
C HIS A 58 3.65 21.12 8.04
N LEU A 59 4.84 20.98 7.43
CA LEU A 59 6.02 21.75 7.86
C LEU A 59 5.83 23.24 7.64
N GLU A 60 5.22 23.63 6.52
CA GLU A 60 4.93 25.04 6.18
C GLU A 60 3.90 25.62 7.16
N GLU A 61 2.81 24.93 7.44
CA GLU A 61 1.77 25.37 8.38
C GLU A 61 2.26 25.46 9.84
N SER A 62 3.15 24.56 10.23
CA SER A 62 3.77 24.60 11.57
C SER A 62 4.82 25.73 11.72
N GLY A 63 5.19 26.42 10.65
CA GLY A 63 6.27 27.41 10.61
C GLY A 63 7.68 26.81 10.67
N ILE A 64 7.81 25.49 10.85
CA ILE A 64 9.08 24.79 11.00
C ILE A 64 9.87 24.73 9.67
N SER A 65 9.19 24.86 8.54
CA SER A 65 9.80 24.88 7.20
C SER A 65 10.88 25.95 7.03
N ASN A 66 10.75 27.07 7.73
CA ASN A 66 11.64 28.22 7.63
C ASN A 66 12.92 28.10 8.48
N ILE A 67 13.03 27.07 9.32
CA ILE A 67 14.20 26.84 10.16
C ILE A 67 15.39 26.48 9.26
N PRO A 68 16.55 27.15 9.41
CA PRO A 68 17.78 26.74 8.72
C PRO A 68 18.12 25.27 9.02
N LEU A 69 18.44 24.50 8.00
CA LEU A 69 18.65 23.03 8.13
C LEU A 69 19.66 22.70 9.22
N LYS A 70 20.74 23.47 9.34
CA LYS A 70 21.77 23.29 10.39
C LYS A 70 21.26 23.53 11.82
N LYS A 71 20.10 24.19 11.97
CA LYS A 71 19.48 24.49 13.27
C LYS A 71 18.31 23.56 13.58
N VAL A 72 18.16 22.47 12.82
CA VAL A 72 17.15 21.45 13.09
C VAL A 72 17.70 20.51 14.17
N TYR A 73 17.19 20.66 15.39
CA TYR A 73 17.55 19.88 16.56
C TYR A 73 16.41 18.94 16.97
N VAL A 74 16.62 18.18 18.04
CA VAL A 74 15.61 17.25 18.60
C VAL A 74 14.34 18.01 18.98
N GLU A 75 14.46 19.22 19.52
CA GLU A 75 13.34 20.09 19.90
C GLU A 75 12.48 20.45 18.71
N THR A 76 13.08 20.73 17.55
CA THR A 76 12.36 20.98 16.28
C THR A 76 11.53 19.78 15.87
N VAL A 77 12.09 18.57 16.01
CA VAL A 77 11.39 17.32 15.71
C VAL A 77 10.22 17.10 16.68
N LYS A 78 10.42 17.36 17.99
CA LYS A 78 9.35 17.27 18.99
C LYS A 78 8.21 18.25 18.68
N GLN A 79 8.54 19.51 18.41
CA GLN A 79 7.55 20.53 18.02
C GLN A 79 6.73 20.10 16.80
N PHE A 80 7.36 19.51 15.80
CA PHE A 80 6.66 19.01 14.62
C PHE A 80 5.73 17.83 14.95
N ILE A 81 6.16 16.91 15.81
CA ILE A 81 5.34 15.77 16.24
C ILE A 81 4.12 16.29 17.05
N ASP A 82 4.32 17.23 17.95
CA ASP A 82 3.25 17.83 18.76
C ASP A 82 2.26 18.60 17.88
N TYR A 83 2.76 19.37 16.90
CA TYR A 83 1.91 19.97 15.87
C TYR A 83 1.07 18.91 15.14
N LEU A 84 1.68 17.81 14.64
CA LEU A 84 0.95 16.78 13.92
C LEU A 84 -0.14 16.09 14.76
N ARG A 85 0.04 15.97 16.08
CA ARG A 85 -0.96 15.41 17.01
C ARG A 85 -2.22 16.30 17.15
N SER A 86 -2.07 17.59 16.93
CA SER A 86 -3.18 18.56 16.95
C SER A 86 -3.68 18.95 15.57
N ALA A 87 -2.92 18.63 14.51
CA ALA A 87 -3.21 19.04 13.14
C ALA A 87 -4.41 18.28 12.55
N HIS A 88 -5.08 18.94 11.62
CA HIS A 88 -6.16 18.36 10.83
C HIS A 88 -5.67 17.90 9.46
N ASP A 89 -6.44 17.02 8.83
CA ASP A 89 -6.13 16.57 7.48
C ASP A 89 -6.31 17.73 6.48
N LEU A 90 -5.28 17.97 5.67
CA LEU A 90 -5.24 19.05 4.68
C LEU A 90 -5.83 18.64 3.32
N HIS A 91 -6.49 17.49 3.23
CA HIS A 91 -7.18 17.09 2.01
C HIS A 91 -8.40 17.97 1.75
N LYS A 92 -8.41 18.68 0.60
CA LYS A 92 -9.42 19.68 0.22
C LYS A 92 -10.86 19.13 0.07
N ASN A 93 -11.04 17.81 0.02
CA ASN A 93 -12.32 17.18 -0.29
C ASN A 93 -13.11 16.70 0.94
N MET A 94 -12.62 16.95 2.16
CA MET A 94 -13.39 16.60 3.36
C MET A 94 -14.31 17.76 3.78
N LYS A 95 -15.60 17.46 3.93
CA LYS A 95 -16.60 18.44 4.42
C LYS A 95 -16.26 18.99 5.81
N VAL A 96 -15.61 18.19 6.65
CA VAL A 96 -15.05 18.59 7.95
C VAL A 96 -13.67 17.95 8.10
N PRO A 97 -12.58 18.71 8.20
CA PRO A 97 -11.25 18.16 8.42
C PRO A 97 -11.16 17.47 9.78
N GLY A 98 -10.98 16.15 9.75
CA GLY A 98 -10.72 15.37 10.97
C GLY A 98 -9.26 15.49 11.44
N LYS A 99 -9.00 15.15 12.70
CA LYS A 99 -7.63 15.02 13.22
C LYS A 99 -6.85 13.97 12.45
N LEU A 100 -5.53 14.16 12.29
CA LEU A 100 -4.67 13.17 11.68
C LEU A 100 -4.69 11.84 12.47
N SER A 101 -4.82 10.73 11.77
CA SER A 101 -4.67 9.41 12.40
C SER A 101 -3.21 9.15 12.81
N ASP A 102 -2.99 8.32 13.84
CA ASP A 102 -1.65 7.92 14.30
C ASP A 102 -0.82 7.31 13.17
N SER A 103 -1.44 6.55 12.27
CA SER A 103 -0.78 5.99 11.08
C SER A 103 -0.32 7.08 10.11
N THR A 104 -1.11 8.14 9.94
CA THR A 104 -0.75 9.28 9.10
C THR A 104 0.38 10.09 9.75
N ILE A 105 0.31 10.33 11.05
CA ILE A 105 1.38 10.98 11.82
C ILE A 105 2.67 10.18 11.70
N HIS A 106 2.61 8.86 11.94
CA HIS A 106 3.76 7.96 11.79
C HIS A 106 4.38 8.03 10.41
N LEU A 107 3.56 8.05 9.34
CA LEU A 107 4.05 8.19 7.97
C LEU A 107 4.79 9.51 7.77
N LYS A 108 4.21 10.64 8.20
CA LYS A 108 4.82 11.98 8.04
C LYS A 108 6.13 12.09 8.83
N VAL A 109 6.17 11.57 10.04
CA VAL A 109 7.36 11.51 10.90
C VAL A 109 8.47 10.67 10.23
N ASN A 110 8.15 9.52 9.66
CA ASN A 110 9.13 8.67 8.94
C ASN A 110 9.64 9.33 7.65
N ILE A 111 8.80 10.10 6.97
CA ILE A 111 9.23 10.88 5.80
C ILE A 111 10.25 11.94 6.24
N LEU A 112 9.95 12.73 7.28
CA LEU A 112 10.89 13.71 7.81
C LEU A 112 12.20 13.08 8.26
N LYS A 113 12.13 11.94 8.95
CA LYS A 113 13.33 11.17 9.34
C LYS A 113 14.17 10.78 8.12
N SER A 114 13.53 10.42 7.01
CA SER A 114 14.22 10.05 5.77
C SER A 114 14.84 11.27 5.06
N VAL A 115 14.16 12.41 5.07
CA VAL A 115 14.69 13.69 4.57
C VAL A 115 15.94 14.10 5.34
N LEU A 116 15.87 14.06 6.68
CA LEU A 116 17.04 14.44 7.53
C LEU A 116 18.20 13.44 7.42
N ARG A 117 17.91 12.15 7.21
CA ARG A 117 18.95 11.16 6.90
C ARG A 117 19.69 11.49 5.60
N GLU A 118 18.96 11.95 4.60
CA GLU A 118 19.56 12.39 3.35
C GLU A 118 20.41 13.66 3.54
N ALA A 119 19.96 14.60 4.38
CA ALA A 119 20.75 15.78 4.74
C ALA A 119 22.08 15.42 5.44
N VAL A 120 22.07 14.40 6.31
CA VAL A 120 23.29 13.85 6.93
C VAL A 120 24.19 13.22 5.87
N ARG A 121 23.63 12.41 4.96
CA ARG A 121 24.38 11.78 3.86
C ARG A 121 25.06 12.79 2.95
N GLN A 122 24.45 13.97 2.77
CA GLN A 122 25.01 15.08 1.97
C GLN A 122 25.97 15.97 2.77
N GLY A 123 26.22 15.70 4.06
CA GLY A 123 27.07 16.51 4.93
C GLY A 123 26.48 17.88 5.27
N LEU A 124 25.18 18.05 5.16
CA LEU A 124 24.47 19.28 5.53
C LEU A 124 24.05 19.29 7.00
N LEU A 125 23.98 18.11 7.62
CA LEU A 125 23.78 17.87 9.04
C LEU A 125 24.85 16.89 9.53
N ASP A 126 25.32 17.07 10.78
CA ASP A 126 26.31 16.19 11.40
C ASP A 126 25.66 14.87 11.84
N GLN A 127 24.43 14.93 12.36
CA GLN A 127 23.68 13.79 12.85
C GLN A 127 22.16 13.97 12.62
N ASN A 128 21.44 12.85 12.56
CA ASN A 128 20.00 12.92 12.45
C ASN A 128 19.37 13.17 13.83
N PRO A 129 18.60 14.26 14.03
CA PRO A 129 17.96 14.56 15.32
C PRO A 129 17.07 13.44 15.86
N PHE A 130 16.53 12.60 14.98
CA PHE A 130 15.70 11.43 15.37
C PHE A 130 16.49 10.37 16.16
N ASP A 131 17.81 10.33 16.05
CA ASP A 131 18.64 9.32 16.74
C ASP A 131 18.70 9.59 18.25
N ARG A 132 18.46 10.85 18.66
CA ARG A 132 18.36 11.27 20.07
C ARG A 132 16.93 11.53 20.55
N LEU A 133 15.90 11.19 19.72
CA LEU A 133 14.51 11.41 20.08
C LEU A 133 14.10 10.48 21.24
N PRO A 134 13.54 11.01 22.34
CA PRO A 134 13.07 10.21 23.46
C PRO A 134 12.01 9.17 23.04
N LEU A 135 11.94 8.04 23.74
CA LEU A 135 10.97 6.97 23.47
C LEU A 135 9.52 7.45 23.51
N SER A 136 9.21 8.40 24.42
CA SER A 136 7.88 9.01 24.56
C SER A 136 7.39 9.75 23.32
N TYR A 137 8.32 10.23 22.48
CA TYR A 137 8.00 10.90 21.21
C TYR A 137 7.97 9.95 20.01
N ARG A 138 8.29 8.67 20.20
CA ARG A 138 8.23 7.70 19.11
C ARG A 138 6.77 7.40 18.76
N VAL A 139 6.35 7.85 17.60
CA VAL A 139 5.01 7.56 17.07
C VAL A 139 5.00 6.12 16.55
N LYS A 140 4.13 5.29 17.13
CA LYS A 140 3.89 3.91 16.65
C LYS A 140 2.75 3.93 15.64
N ALA A 141 2.89 3.21 14.53
CA ALA A 141 1.77 2.99 13.65
C ALA A 141 0.73 2.10 14.36
N GLN A 142 -0.47 2.62 14.53
CA GLN A 142 -1.59 1.78 14.91
C GLN A 142 -2.18 1.19 13.63
N TYR A 143 -2.07 -0.12 13.48
CA TYR A 143 -2.70 -0.81 12.38
C TYR A 143 -4.13 -1.15 12.79
N LYS A 144 -5.12 -0.49 12.16
CA LYS A 144 -6.51 -0.96 12.24
C LYS A 144 -6.57 -2.36 11.63
N GLU A 145 -7.29 -3.23 12.29
CA GLU A 145 -7.61 -4.54 11.74
C GLU A 145 -8.26 -4.37 10.38
N ARG A 146 -7.80 -5.11 9.40
CA ARG A 146 -8.30 -4.98 8.04
C ARG A 146 -9.49 -5.89 7.89
N THR A 147 -10.58 -5.32 7.46
CA THR A 147 -11.83 -6.04 7.28
C THR A 147 -11.74 -6.96 6.05
N ALA A 148 -12.01 -8.24 6.27
CA ALA A 148 -12.22 -9.24 5.23
C ALA A 148 -13.69 -9.66 5.21
N LEU A 149 -14.15 -10.12 4.05
CA LEU A 149 -15.47 -10.72 3.90
C LEU A 149 -15.43 -12.19 4.30
N THR A 150 -16.49 -12.67 4.90
CA THR A 150 -16.71 -14.11 5.12
C THR A 150 -17.12 -14.79 3.82
N GLN A 151 -17.16 -16.13 3.82
CA GLN A 151 -17.62 -16.88 2.67
C GLN A 151 -19.11 -16.61 2.37
N GLU A 152 -19.94 -16.50 3.40
CA GLU A 152 -21.37 -16.18 3.29
C GLU A 152 -21.59 -14.78 2.71
N GLU A 153 -20.81 -13.79 3.15
CA GLU A 153 -20.86 -12.43 2.61
C GLU A 153 -20.43 -12.39 1.14
N LEU A 154 -19.43 -13.19 0.74
CA LEU A 154 -19.03 -13.30 -0.67
C LEU A 154 -20.11 -13.92 -1.54
N ILE A 155 -20.79 -14.96 -1.07
CA ILE A 155 -21.93 -15.58 -1.77
C ILE A 155 -23.00 -14.51 -1.97
N LYS A 156 -23.41 -13.82 -0.92
CA LYS A 156 -24.41 -12.76 -0.96
C LYS A 156 -24.03 -11.66 -1.96
N LEU A 157 -22.78 -11.21 -1.93
CA LEU A 157 -22.23 -10.25 -2.90
C LEU A 157 -22.32 -10.78 -4.34
N SER A 158 -21.99 -12.06 -4.56
CA SER A 158 -22.02 -12.66 -5.88
C SER A 158 -23.43 -12.75 -6.48
N GLU A 159 -24.46 -12.85 -5.64
CA GLU A 159 -25.86 -12.92 -6.04
C GLU A 159 -26.50 -11.54 -6.22
N THR A 160 -26.01 -10.53 -5.51
CA THR A 160 -26.59 -9.17 -5.57
C THR A 160 -26.21 -8.46 -6.88
N PRO A 161 -27.16 -7.89 -7.61
CA PRO A 161 -26.89 -7.06 -8.78
C PRO A 161 -26.00 -5.86 -8.44
N CYS A 162 -25.15 -5.43 -9.37
CA CYS A 162 -24.34 -4.22 -9.24
C CYS A 162 -24.62 -3.29 -10.43
N ASN A 163 -25.02 -2.06 -10.13
CA ASN A 163 -25.36 -1.07 -11.15
C ASN A 163 -24.14 -0.49 -11.87
N THR A 164 -22.94 -0.60 -11.26
CA THR A 164 -21.70 -0.12 -11.89
C THR A 164 -21.13 -1.22 -12.78
N PRO A 165 -20.99 -0.97 -14.09
CA PRO A 165 -20.43 -1.95 -15.02
C PRO A 165 -19.07 -2.47 -14.57
N GLU A 166 -18.87 -3.78 -14.67
CA GLU A 166 -17.60 -4.49 -14.40
C GLU A 166 -17.08 -4.39 -12.95
N LEU A 167 -17.74 -3.63 -12.05
CA LEU A 167 -17.28 -3.48 -10.65
C LEU A 167 -17.40 -4.78 -9.88
N LYS A 168 -18.53 -5.48 -10.02
CA LYS A 168 -18.79 -6.76 -9.37
C LYS A 168 -17.72 -7.79 -9.76
N GLU A 169 -17.50 -7.95 -11.04
CA GLU A 169 -16.52 -8.88 -11.60
C GLU A 169 -15.10 -8.54 -11.14
N ALA A 170 -14.73 -7.25 -11.15
CA ALA A 170 -13.43 -6.79 -10.71
C ALA A 170 -13.18 -7.05 -9.22
N PHE A 171 -14.19 -6.81 -8.39
CA PHE A 171 -14.07 -7.01 -6.95
C PHE A 171 -14.04 -8.51 -6.60
N LEU A 172 -14.90 -9.32 -7.18
CA LEU A 172 -14.90 -10.77 -7.01
C LEU A 172 -13.59 -11.39 -7.50
N LEU A 173 -13.08 -10.95 -8.65
CA LEU A 173 -11.75 -11.37 -9.12
C LEU A 173 -10.64 -11.01 -8.13
N SER A 174 -10.72 -9.85 -7.46
CA SER A 174 -9.79 -9.49 -6.38
C SER A 174 -9.91 -10.42 -5.18
N CYS A 175 -11.13 -10.85 -4.82
CA CYS A 175 -11.37 -11.81 -3.73
C CYS A 175 -10.85 -13.21 -4.06
N ILE A 176 -10.84 -13.61 -5.32
CA ILE A 176 -10.36 -14.92 -5.75
C ILE A 176 -8.83 -14.91 -5.93
N THR A 177 -8.30 -13.93 -6.67
CA THR A 177 -6.89 -13.93 -7.10
C THR A 177 -5.97 -13.14 -6.18
N GLY A 178 -6.51 -12.32 -5.29
CA GLY A 178 -5.74 -11.41 -4.45
C GLY A 178 -5.01 -10.30 -5.23
N LEU A 179 -5.28 -10.09 -6.51
CA LEU A 179 -4.68 -9.01 -7.29
C LEU A 179 -5.05 -7.63 -6.73
N ARG A 180 -4.13 -6.68 -6.82
CA ARG A 180 -4.40 -5.29 -6.42
C ARG A 180 -5.32 -4.60 -7.42
N LYS A 181 -6.08 -3.59 -6.97
CA LYS A 181 -6.93 -2.76 -7.84
C LYS A 181 -6.22 -2.34 -9.14
N SER A 182 -5.01 -1.81 -9.02
CA SER A 182 -4.23 -1.36 -10.18
C SER A 182 -3.89 -2.47 -11.16
N ASP A 183 -3.68 -3.69 -10.67
CA ASP A 183 -3.31 -4.84 -11.48
C ASP A 183 -4.55 -5.44 -12.16
N ILE A 184 -5.69 -5.46 -11.48
CA ILE A 184 -7.00 -5.85 -12.05
C ILE A 184 -7.42 -4.88 -13.16
N LEU A 185 -7.45 -3.58 -12.89
CA LEU A 185 -7.87 -2.57 -13.88
C LEU A 185 -6.98 -2.53 -15.14
N SER A 186 -5.80 -3.12 -15.08
CA SER A 186 -4.90 -3.25 -16.23
C SER A 186 -4.75 -4.67 -16.75
N LEU A 187 -5.60 -5.58 -16.29
CA LEU A 187 -5.56 -6.96 -16.73
C LEU A 187 -6.06 -7.08 -18.18
N SER A 188 -5.29 -7.76 -19.01
CA SER A 188 -5.56 -7.93 -20.43
C SER A 188 -5.53 -9.38 -20.85
N ILE A 189 -6.03 -9.69 -22.04
CA ILE A 189 -5.98 -11.04 -22.60
C ILE A 189 -4.52 -11.52 -22.77
N HIS A 190 -3.58 -10.61 -22.98
CA HIS A 190 -2.16 -10.94 -23.11
C HIS A 190 -1.50 -11.35 -21.79
N ASP A 191 -2.16 -11.11 -20.67
CA ASP A 191 -1.71 -11.55 -19.35
C ASP A 191 -2.19 -12.99 -19.01
N ILE A 192 -3.00 -13.63 -19.89
CA ILE A 192 -3.54 -14.97 -19.67
C ILE A 192 -2.78 -15.98 -20.53
N GLU A 193 -2.21 -16.98 -19.88
CA GLU A 193 -1.52 -18.11 -20.53
C GLU A 193 -2.23 -19.41 -20.22
N LYS A 194 -2.43 -20.26 -21.22
CA LYS A 194 -2.84 -21.66 -21.02
C LYS A 194 -1.60 -22.57 -21.05
N ARG A 195 -1.43 -23.39 -20.02
CA ARG A 195 -0.42 -24.43 -19.98
C ARG A 195 -1.08 -25.73 -19.53
N ASP A 196 -0.94 -26.74 -20.35
CA ASP A 196 -1.69 -27.99 -20.20
C ASP A 196 -3.19 -27.68 -20.05
N ASP A 197 -3.85 -28.15 -19.01
CA ASP A 197 -5.27 -27.89 -18.75
C ASP A 197 -5.52 -26.70 -17.79
N THR A 198 -4.49 -25.96 -17.43
CA THR A 198 -4.59 -24.86 -16.45
C THR A 198 -4.34 -23.52 -17.10
N TYR A 199 -5.20 -22.55 -16.81
CA TYR A 199 -4.96 -21.15 -17.14
C TYR A 199 -4.15 -20.47 -16.05
N TYR A 200 -3.31 -19.50 -16.43
CA TYR A 200 -2.48 -18.71 -15.53
C TYR A 200 -2.60 -17.24 -15.85
N ILE A 201 -2.60 -16.39 -14.81
CA ILE A 201 -2.27 -14.99 -14.97
C ILE A 201 -0.74 -14.87 -14.91
N TYR A 202 -0.13 -14.36 -15.97
CA TYR A 202 1.30 -14.03 -16.03
C TYR A 202 1.46 -12.54 -16.31
N LYS A 203 1.69 -11.77 -15.23
CA LYS A 203 1.62 -10.31 -15.29
C LYS A 203 2.75 -9.63 -14.53
N LYS A 204 3.30 -8.58 -15.12
CA LYS A 204 4.19 -7.66 -14.41
C LYS A 204 3.35 -6.73 -13.53
N MET A 205 3.47 -6.89 -12.23
CA MET A 205 2.71 -6.15 -11.23
C MET A 205 3.09 -4.66 -11.23
N LYS A 206 2.10 -3.76 -11.32
CA LYS A 206 2.34 -2.31 -11.42
C LYS A 206 3.13 -1.73 -10.24
N LYS A 207 2.78 -2.13 -9.01
CA LYS A 207 3.39 -1.56 -7.79
C LYS A 207 4.79 -2.11 -7.51
N THR A 208 5.03 -3.39 -7.78
CA THR A 208 6.30 -4.07 -7.39
C THR A 208 7.26 -4.24 -8.54
N GLN A 209 6.79 -4.02 -9.78
CA GLN A 209 7.52 -4.23 -11.03
C GLN A 209 8.06 -5.68 -11.19
N ARG A 210 7.50 -6.65 -10.45
CA ARG A 210 7.87 -8.07 -10.52
C ARG A 210 6.82 -8.84 -11.30
N TRP A 211 7.26 -9.89 -11.95
CA TRP A 211 6.39 -10.85 -12.59
C TRP A 211 5.71 -11.72 -11.54
N LEU A 212 4.38 -11.83 -11.64
CA LEU A 212 3.56 -12.76 -10.89
C LEU A 212 3.02 -13.80 -11.88
N ARG A 213 3.18 -15.07 -11.55
CA ARG A 213 2.50 -16.19 -12.20
C ARG A 213 1.56 -16.82 -11.21
N LEU A 214 0.26 -16.77 -11.50
CA LEU A 214 -0.79 -17.23 -10.61
C LEU A 214 -1.70 -18.19 -11.36
N PRO A 215 -1.90 -19.44 -10.87
CA PRO A 215 -2.93 -20.32 -11.41
C PRO A 215 -4.30 -19.64 -11.31
N LEU A 216 -5.07 -19.71 -12.35
CA LEU A 216 -6.40 -19.09 -12.44
C LEU A 216 -7.45 -20.17 -12.17
N PRO A 217 -8.21 -20.05 -11.07
CA PRO A 217 -9.34 -20.93 -10.84
C PRO A 217 -10.40 -20.83 -11.95
N GLU A 218 -11.18 -21.87 -12.15
CA GLU A 218 -12.15 -21.95 -13.23
C GLU A 218 -13.19 -20.83 -13.16
N GLU A 219 -13.65 -20.49 -11.96
CA GLU A 219 -14.59 -19.39 -11.72
C GLU A 219 -14.02 -18.04 -12.18
N ALA A 220 -12.75 -17.79 -11.88
CA ALA A 220 -12.07 -16.57 -12.31
C ALA A 220 -11.86 -16.53 -13.83
N HIS A 221 -11.52 -17.67 -14.44
CA HIS A 221 -11.42 -17.79 -15.90
C HIS A 221 -12.79 -17.53 -16.56
N HIS A 222 -13.88 -18.06 -15.99
CA HIS A 222 -15.23 -17.83 -16.49
C HIS A 222 -15.65 -16.35 -16.43
N ILE A 223 -15.34 -15.65 -15.34
CA ILE A 223 -15.54 -14.19 -15.22
C ILE A 223 -14.81 -13.46 -16.36
N LEU A 224 -13.52 -13.77 -16.56
CA LEU A 224 -12.72 -13.10 -17.59
C LEU A 224 -13.19 -13.41 -19.00
N SER A 225 -13.61 -14.64 -19.28
CA SER A 225 -14.14 -15.05 -20.58
C SER A 225 -15.42 -14.33 -20.94
N LYS A 226 -16.35 -14.18 -19.96
CA LYS A 226 -17.57 -13.39 -20.14
C LYS A 226 -17.28 -11.91 -20.43
N LEU A 227 -16.36 -11.31 -19.69
CA LEU A 227 -15.96 -9.92 -19.90
C LEU A 227 -15.31 -9.73 -21.28
N HIS A 228 -14.44 -10.63 -21.70
CA HIS A 228 -13.83 -10.56 -23.02
C HIS A 228 -14.85 -10.65 -24.14
N ALA A 229 -15.81 -11.56 -24.05
CA ALA A 229 -16.90 -11.69 -25.00
C ALA A 229 -17.78 -10.42 -25.07
N LYS A 230 -18.00 -9.76 -23.93
CA LYS A 230 -18.80 -8.53 -23.82
C LYS A 230 -18.06 -7.29 -24.36
N ASN A 231 -16.75 -7.21 -24.12
CA ASN A 231 -15.97 -5.98 -24.37
C ASN A 231 -15.43 -5.87 -25.80
N GLY A 232 -15.69 -6.87 -26.68
CA GLY A 232 -15.37 -6.80 -28.09
C GLY A 232 -13.85 -6.69 -28.38
N ASN A 233 -13.43 -5.69 -29.15
CA ASN A 233 -12.07 -5.58 -29.67
C ASN A 233 -11.04 -5.00 -28.67
N THR A 234 -11.42 -4.68 -27.43
CA THR A 234 -10.44 -4.21 -26.45
C THR A 234 -9.66 -5.37 -25.85
N PRO A 235 -8.34 -5.26 -25.69
CA PRO A 235 -7.57 -6.31 -25.02
C PRO A 235 -7.78 -6.33 -23.49
N TYR A 236 -8.36 -5.28 -22.91
CA TYR A 236 -8.55 -5.16 -21.45
C TYR A 236 -9.87 -5.74 -20.99
N PHE A 237 -9.85 -6.51 -19.90
CA PHE A 237 -11.05 -7.10 -19.33
C PHE A 237 -11.98 -6.09 -18.66
N PHE A 238 -11.42 -5.02 -18.10
CA PHE A 238 -12.12 -3.98 -17.34
C PHE A 238 -12.02 -2.62 -18.04
N ALA A 239 -12.35 -2.61 -19.34
CA ALA A 239 -12.20 -1.43 -20.19
C ALA A 239 -13.19 -0.30 -19.85
N HIS A 240 -14.35 -0.63 -19.29
CA HIS A 240 -15.41 0.32 -18.95
C HIS A 240 -15.45 0.68 -17.47
N LEU A 241 -14.57 0.08 -16.65
CA LEU A 241 -14.50 0.37 -15.23
C LEU A 241 -13.60 1.57 -14.94
N SER A 242 -14.23 2.70 -14.60
CA SER A 242 -13.49 3.89 -14.21
C SER A 242 -12.77 3.69 -12.87
N PRO A 243 -11.49 4.08 -12.73
CA PRO A 243 -10.81 4.07 -11.45
C PRO A 243 -11.31 5.16 -10.48
N HIS A 244 -12.01 6.17 -11.02
CA HIS A 244 -12.58 7.27 -10.25
C HIS A 244 -13.87 6.84 -9.56
N HIS A 245 -14.11 7.32 -8.35
CA HIS A 245 -15.30 7.03 -7.52
C HIS A 245 -15.57 5.53 -7.25
N LEU A 246 -14.59 4.68 -7.53
CA LEU A 246 -14.75 3.22 -7.38
C LEU A 246 -15.07 2.83 -5.91
N GLY A 247 -14.58 3.60 -4.94
CA GLY A 247 -14.88 3.41 -3.53
C GLY A 247 -16.34 3.70 -3.22
N GLU A 248 -16.86 4.81 -3.72
CA GLU A 248 -18.26 5.24 -3.53
C GLU A 248 -19.23 4.24 -4.18
N HIS A 249 -18.94 3.82 -5.41
CA HIS A 249 -19.74 2.81 -6.12
C HIS A 249 -19.71 1.44 -5.40
N LEU A 250 -18.57 1.06 -4.84
CA LEU A 250 -18.47 -0.16 -4.04
C LEU A 250 -19.30 -0.06 -2.75
N GLU A 251 -19.28 1.09 -2.08
CA GLU A 251 -20.04 1.35 -0.87
C GLU A 251 -21.53 1.21 -1.12
N VAL A 252 -22.06 1.86 -2.17
CA VAL A 252 -23.47 1.73 -2.60
C VAL A 252 -23.85 0.27 -2.85
N TRP A 253 -23.01 -0.49 -3.58
CA TRP A 253 -23.31 -1.90 -3.84
C TRP A 253 -23.27 -2.76 -2.59
N LEU A 254 -22.38 -2.46 -1.62
CA LEU A 254 -22.32 -3.16 -0.33
C LEU A 254 -23.56 -2.87 0.53
N GLU A 255 -24.09 -1.65 0.48
CA GLU A 255 -25.35 -1.28 1.13
C GLU A 255 -26.51 -2.11 0.54
N ASP A 256 -26.62 -2.22 -0.78
CA ASP A 256 -27.61 -3.07 -1.47
C ASP A 256 -27.51 -4.54 -1.04
N CYS A 257 -26.30 -5.01 -0.74
CA CYS A 257 -26.06 -6.36 -0.23
C CYS A 257 -26.43 -6.52 1.24
N HIS A 258 -26.79 -5.47 1.97
CA HIS A 258 -27.03 -5.50 3.43
C HIS A 258 -25.88 -6.19 4.20
N ILE A 259 -24.65 -5.88 3.83
CA ILE A 259 -23.46 -6.33 4.56
C ILE A 259 -23.23 -5.31 5.69
N PRO A 260 -23.40 -5.70 6.96
CA PRO A 260 -23.40 -4.75 8.07
C PRO A 260 -22.01 -4.19 8.35
N ASP A 261 -21.97 -2.90 8.67
CA ASP A 261 -20.95 -2.12 9.43
C ASP A 261 -19.46 -2.43 9.17
N LYS A 262 -19.13 -3.03 8.04
CA LYS A 262 -17.75 -3.30 7.65
C LYS A 262 -17.27 -2.22 6.68
N HIS A 263 -16.24 -1.49 7.07
CA HIS A 263 -15.55 -0.60 6.14
C HIS A 263 -14.79 -1.42 5.08
N ILE A 264 -15.49 -1.81 4.03
CA ILE A 264 -14.94 -2.56 2.90
C ILE A 264 -14.46 -1.58 1.84
N THR A 265 -13.23 -1.73 1.42
CA THR A 265 -12.62 -1.02 0.29
C THR A 265 -12.27 -2.00 -0.81
N PHE A 266 -11.94 -1.53 -2.00
CA PHE A 266 -11.50 -2.45 -3.07
C PHE A 266 -10.29 -3.31 -2.65
N HIS A 267 -9.44 -2.79 -1.77
CA HIS A 267 -8.30 -3.55 -1.23
C HIS A 267 -8.71 -4.65 -0.26
N SER A 268 -9.92 -4.57 0.30
CA SER A 268 -10.48 -5.62 1.16
C SER A 268 -10.71 -6.93 0.41
N GLY A 269 -10.95 -6.90 -0.92
CA GLY A 269 -11.00 -8.11 -1.74
C GLY A 269 -9.71 -8.95 -1.64
N ARG A 270 -8.56 -8.29 -1.71
CA ARG A 270 -7.27 -8.98 -1.52
C ARG A 270 -7.07 -9.48 -0.08
N HIS A 271 -7.60 -8.78 0.92
CA HIS A 271 -7.56 -9.25 2.31
C HIS A 271 -8.46 -10.48 2.48
N THR A 272 -9.63 -10.45 1.87
CA THR A 272 -10.56 -11.59 1.82
C THR A 272 -9.87 -12.81 1.21
N CYS A 273 -9.20 -12.68 0.07
CA CYS A 273 -8.41 -13.76 -0.53
C CYS A 273 -7.40 -14.35 0.45
N ALA A 274 -6.61 -13.49 1.10
CA ALA A 274 -5.60 -13.93 2.06
C ALA A 274 -6.20 -14.65 3.27
N THR A 275 -7.30 -14.13 3.80
CA THR A 275 -7.99 -14.70 4.97
C THR A 275 -8.62 -16.04 4.62
N LEU A 276 -9.28 -16.16 3.46
CA LEU A 276 -9.87 -17.43 3.01
C LEU A 276 -8.81 -18.50 2.79
N LEU A 277 -7.68 -18.18 2.16
CA LEU A 277 -6.56 -19.12 2.00
C LEU A 277 -6.04 -19.58 3.36
N LEU A 278 -5.91 -18.65 4.32
CA LEU A 278 -5.44 -18.98 5.66
C LEU A 278 -6.43 -19.87 6.42
N THR A 279 -7.74 -19.59 6.34
CA THR A 279 -8.78 -20.41 6.98
C THR A 279 -8.87 -21.82 6.38
N GLN A 280 -8.49 -21.98 5.11
CA GLN A 280 -8.34 -23.28 4.45
C GLN A 280 -7.03 -24.01 4.78
N GLY A 281 -6.22 -23.47 5.69
CA GLY A 281 -4.98 -24.11 6.14
C GLY A 281 -3.77 -23.85 5.24
N THR A 282 -3.86 -22.96 4.26
CA THR A 282 -2.72 -22.59 3.43
C THR A 282 -1.66 -21.88 4.27
N ASP A 283 -0.40 -22.29 4.17
CA ASP A 283 0.70 -21.70 4.91
C ASP A 283 1.01 -20.26 4.46
N LEU A 284 1.55 -19.46 5.38
CA LEU A 284 1.82 -18.03 5.14
C LEU A 284 2.82 -17.76 4.01
N TYR A 285 3.75 -18.65 3.78
CA TYR A 285 4.72 -18.48 2.70
C TYR A 285 4.07 -18.68 1.32
N THR A 286 3.21 -19.69 1.21
CA THR A 286 2.38 -19.90 0.01
C THR A 286 1.46 -18.73 -0.24
N ILE A 287 0.77 -18.20 0.80
CA ILE A 287 -0.06 -17.00 0.69
C ILE A 287 0.78 -15.79 0.27
N MET A 288 1.97 -15.62 0.85
CA MET A 288 2.90 -14.55 0.46
C MET A 288 3.22 -14.60 -1.04
N ARG A 289 3.54 -15.78 -1.56
CA ARG A 289 3.84 -15.98 -2.98
C ARG A 289 2.61 -15.78 -3.86
N TYR A 290 1.47 -16.33 -3.46
CA TYR A 290 0.18 -16.17 -4.15
C TYR A 290 -0.17 -14.70 -4.35
N LEU A 291 -0.02 -13.90 -3.31
CA LEU A 291 -0.28 -12.46 -3.34
C LEU A 291 0.85 -11.64 -3.99
N GLY A 292 2.02 -12.21 -4.26
CA GLY A 292 3.18 -11.46 -4.76
C GLY A 292 3.72 -10.44 -3.75
N HIS A 293 3.74 -10.79 -2.44
CA HIS A 293 4.39 -9.99 -1.41
C HIS A 293 5.90 -10.23 -1.44
N GLN A 294 6.67 -9.16 -1.24
CA GLN A 294 8.14 -9.24 -1.18
C GLN A 294 8.66 -9.59 0.22
N ASN A 295 7.86 -9.33 1.26
CA ASN A 295 8.23 -9.51 2.65
C ASN A 295 7.12 -10.25 3.38
N ILE A 296 7.48 -11.30 4.10
CA ILE A 296 6.58 -12.11 4.90
C ILE A 296 5.81 -11.26 5.94
N ASN A 297 6.44 -10.22 6.49
CA ASN A 297 5.81 -9.31 7.45
C ASN A 297 4.53 -8.65 6.90
N THR A 298 4.42 -8.52 5.57
CA THR A 298 3.21 -8.03 4.93
C THR A 298 2.07 -9.05 5.02
N THR A 299 2.40 -10.34 5.04
CA THR A 299 1.46 -11.46 5.13
C THR A 299 1.18 -11.84 6.59
N GLN A 300 2.11 -11.62 7.50
CA GLN A 300 1.94 -11.87 8.94
C GLN A 300 0.77 -11.10 9.56
N ARG A 301 0.29 -10.05 8.92
CA ARG A 301 -0.92 -9.33 9.34
C ARG A 301 -2.20 -10.17 9.29
N TYR A 302 -2.17 -11.27 8.56
CA TYR A 302 -3.26 -12.26 8.49
C TYR A 302 -3.06 -13.41 9.48
N ALA A 303 -1.87 -13.52 10.09
CA ALA A 303 -1.47 -14.63 10.95
C ALA A 303 -2.01 -14.47 12.39
N HIS A 304 -3.28 -14.15 12.54
CA HIS A 304 -3.96 -14.44 13.79
C HIS A 304 -4.23 -15.96 13.78
N ILE A 305 -3.35 -16.72 14.43
CA ILE A 305 -3.55 -18.15 14.63
C ILE A 305 -4.81 -18.29 15.45
N THR A 306 -5.87 -18.79 14.83
CA THR A 306 -7.12 -19.10 15.54
C THR A 306 -6.92 -20.38 16.35
N ASP A 307 -7.62 -20.49 17.48
CA ASP A 307 -7.64 -21.74 18.27
C ASP A 307 -8.01 -22.94 17.41
N GLN A 308 -8.85 -22.73 16.41
CA GLN A 308 -9.22 -23.75 15.43
C GLN A 308 -8.02 -24.29 14.62
N GLN A 309 -7.09 -23.42 14.21
CA GLN A 309 -5.87 -23.83 13.49
C GLN A 309 -4.92 -24.59 14.43
N LEU A 310 -4.83 -24.21 15.70
CA LEU A 310 -4.08 -24.96 16.69
C LEU A 310 -4.69 -26.35 16.92
N CYS A 311 -6.01 -26.45 17.00
CA CYS A 311 -6.71 -27.75 17.08
C CYS A 311 -6.45 -28.62 15.86
N ILE A 312 -6.53 -28.07 14.65
CA ILE A 312 -6.24 -28.80 13.40
C ILE A 312 -4.80 -29.34 13.42
N ALA A 313 -3.83 -28.49 13.75
CA ALA A 313 -2.42 -28.90 13.84
C ALA A 313 -2.21 -30.02 14.90
N THR A 314 -2.87 -29.91 16.04
CA THR A 314 -2.83 -30.93 17.10
C THR A 314 -3.43 -32.24 16.62
N HIS A 315 -4.56 -32.20 15.91
CA HIS A 315 -5.17 -33.40 15.34
C HIS A 315 -4.29 -34.07 14.27
N GLN A 316 -3.61 -33.29 13.43
CA GLN A 316 -2.68 -33.82 12.44
C GLN A 316 -1.53 -34.57 13.12
N ILE A 317 -0.91 -33.99 14.17
CA ILE A 317 0.14 -34.65 14.95
C ILE A 317 -0.40 -35.91 15.61
N SER A 318 -1.58 -35.83 16.24
CA SER A 318 -2.20 -36.97 16.88
C SER A 318 -2.44 -38.16 15.92
N ASN A 319 -2.91 -37.87 14.71
CA ASN A 319 -3.12 -38.86 13.67
C ASN A 319 -1.82 -39.54 13.20
N GLN A 320 -0.72 -38.76 13.10
CA GLN A 320 0.59 -39.31 12.75
C GLN A 320 1.18 -40.18 13.89
N LEU A 321 0.89 -39.82 15.13
CA LEU A 321 1.43 -40.54 16.31
C LEU A 321 0.59 -41.76 16.72
N ARG A 322 -0.65 -41.91 16.22
CA ARG A 322 -1.52 -43.06 16.55
C ARG A 322 -0.87 -44.43 16.34
N ASN A 323 -0.01 -44.55 15.34
CA ASN A 323 0.71 -45.79 15.02
C ASN A 323 2.03 -45.96 15.81
N ILE A 324 2.38 -45.00 16.66
CA ILE A 324 3.62 -44.99 17.44
C ILE A 324 3.33 -45.27 18.93
N ALA A 325 2.10 -45.03 19.38
CA ALA A 325 1.69 -45.12 20.78
C ALA A 325 0.87 -46.39 21.10
N CYS A 326 0.79 -47.36 20.15
CA CYS A 326 0.19 -48.69 20.38
C CYS A 326 1.25 -49.76 20.40
#